data_60448e7f8f44bb46cd3a18aaf88ac72a
#
_entry.id   60448e7f8f44bb46cd3a18aaf88ac72a
#
_cell.length_a   1.000
_cell.length_b   1.000
_cell.length_c   1.000
_cell.angle_alpha   90.00
_cell.angle_beta   90.00
_cell.angle_gamma   90.00
#
_symmetry.space_group_name_H-M   'P 1'
#
loop_
_entity.id
_entity.type
_entity.pdbx_description
1 polymer ?
#
loop_
_entity_poly.entity_id
_entity_poly.type
_entity_poly.pdbx_seq_one_letter_code
_entity_poly.pdbx_strand_id
1 'polypeptide(L)' 'MQTKIREYRNRLSLTQDDLAKIVGVRRETIVFLEQGKYNPSLRLAHDVAKTLNTTIDELFIFDDEPETPESRVVLVD' A
#
# COMPACT_ATOMS: atom_id res chain seq x y z
N MET A 1 1.51 -6.53 7.81
CA MET A 1 0.67 -5.76 6.87
C MET A 1 0.50 -6.55 5.60
N GLN A 2 -0.67 -6.54 5.05
CA GLN A 2 -0.95 -7.17 3.78
C GLN A 2 -1.26 -6.11 2.74
N THR A 3 -1.04 -6.43 1.48
CA THR A 3 -1.33 -5.48 0.42
C THR A 3 -2.09 -6.16 -0.70
N LYS A 4 -2.78 -5.36 -1.48
CA LYS A 4 -3.44 -5.81 -2.70
C LYS A 4 -2.75 -5.25 -3.94
N ILE A 5 -1.50 -4.87 -3.79
CA ILE A 5 -0.77 -4.22 -4.89
C ILE A 5 -0.69 -5.13 -6.10
N ARG A 6 -0.36 -6.40 -5.90
CA ARG A 6 -0.26 -7.33 -7.02
C ARG A 6 -1.58 -7.44 -7.76
N GLU A 7 -2.68 -7.52 -7.03
CA GLU A 7 -4.00 -7.67 -7.62
C GLU A 7 -4.34 -6.46 -8.49
N TYR A 8 -4.15 -5.27 -7.94
CA TYR A 8 -4.45 -4.05 -8.68
C TYR A 8 -3.48 -3.85 -9.84
N ARG A 9 -2.23 -4.21 -9.63
CA ARG A 9 -1.22 -4.13 -10.69
C ARG A 9 -1.60 -5.02 -11.85
N ASN A 10 -2.03 -6.25 -11.55
CA ASN A 10 -2.42 -7.18 -12.60
C ASN A 10 -3.64 -6.71 -13.37
N ARG A 11 -4.56 -6.03 -12.72
CA ARG A 11 -5.73 -5.48 -13.40
C ARG A 11 -5.33 -4.48 -14.47
N LEU A 12 -4.20 -3.81 -14.28
CA LEU A 12 -3.71 -2.81 -15.22
C LEU A 12 -2.61 -3.36 -16.12
N SER A 13 -2.33 -4.65 -16.01
CA SER A 13 -1.29 -5.31 -16.80
C SER A 13 0.08 -4.69 -16.59
N LEU A 14 0.35 -4.23 -15.37
CA LEU A 14 1.64 -3.66 -15.02
C LEU A 14 2.52 -4.70 -14.35
N THR A 15 3.79 -4.76 -14.77
CA THR A 15 4.75 -5.59 -14.06
C THR A 15 5.25 -4.85 -12.84
N GLN A 16 5.96 -5.57 -11.95
CA GLN A 16 6.60 -4.94 -10.82
C GLN A 16 7.57 -3.85 -11.28
N ASP A 17 8.31 -4.14 -12.35
CA ASP A 17 9.27 -3.17 -12.88
C ASP A 17 8.57 -1.95 -13.45
N ASP A 18 7.45 -2.16 -14.13
CA ASP A 18 6.66 -1.04 -14.65
C ASP A 18 6.23 -0.12 -13.53
N LEU A 19 5.67 -0.68 -12.48
CA LEU A 19 5.20 0.12 -11.35
C LEU A 19 6.37 0.85 -10.69
N ALA A 20 7.48 0.15 -10.51
CA ALA A 20 8.65 0.75 -9.89
C ALA A 20 9.13 1.96 -10.67
N LYS A 21 9.17 1.86 -11.99
CA LYS A 21 9.61 2.96 -12.83
C LYS A 21 8.66 4.15 -12.75
N ILE A 22 7.37 3.86 -12.70
CA ILE A 22 6.37 4.93 -12.66
C ILE A 22 6.47 5.72 -11.37
N VAL A 23 6.64 5.03 -10.24
CA VAL A 23 6.68 5.72 -8.96
C VAL A 23 8.11 6.09 -8.53
N GLY A 24 9.12 5.74 -9.34
CA GLY A 24 10.48 6.23 -9.10
C GLY A 24 11.23 5.48 -8.03
N VAL A 25 11.02 4.19 -7.90
CA VAL A 25 11.77 3.37 -6.94
C VAL A 25 12.34 2.16 -7.65
N ARG A 26 13.15 1.39 -6.94
CA ARG A 26 13.70 0.16 -7.48
C ARG A 26 12.64 -0.94 -7.45
N ARG A 27 12.81 -1.91 -8.36
CA ARG A 27 11.90 -3.04 -8.41
C ARG A 27 11.83 -3.77 -7.08
N GLU A 28 12.97 -3.92 -6.40
CA GLU A 28 13.01 -4.60 -5.10
C GLU A 28 12.11 -3.94 -4.08
N THR A 29 12.01 -2.62 -4.14
CA THR A 29 11.13 -1.91 -3.24
C THR A 29 9.68 -2.34 -3.45
N ILE A 30 9.28 -2.50 -4.71
CA ILE A 30 7.93 -2.96 -5.02
C ILE A 30 7.74 -4.39 -4.55
N VAL A 31 8.74 -5.25 -4.75
CA VAL A 31 8.68 -6.64 -4.30
C VAL A 31 8.41 -6.70 -2.79
N PHE A 32 9.21 -5.96 -2.00
CA PHE A 32 9.04 -5.96 -0.56
C PHE A 32 7.72 -5.32 -0.15
N LEU A 33 7.31 -4.30 -0.87
CA LEU A 33 6.04 -3.63 -0.61
C LEU A 33 4.88 -4.61 -0.78
N GLU A 34 4.90 -5.39 -1.86
CA GLU A 34 3.84 -6.37 -2.12
C GLU A 34 3.80 -7.45 -1.06
N GLN A 35 4.93 -7.78 -0.49
CA GLN A 35 5.01 -8.79 0.56
C GLN A 35 4.62 -8.26 1.93
N GLY A 36 4.37 -6.96 2.03
CA GLY A 36 4.03 -6.37 3.31
C GLY A 36 5.20 -6.24 4.25
N LYS A 37 6.43 -6.34 3.72
CA LYS A 37 7.64 -6.30 4.53
C LYS A 37 8.30 -4.93 4.56
N TYR A 38 7.69 -3.94 3.96
CA TYR A 38 8.27 -2.62 3.85
C TYR A 38 7.19 -1.60 4.12
N ASN A 39 7.47 -0.70 5.04
CA ASN A 39 6.54 0.38 5.34
C ASN A 39 6.88 1.56 4.45
N PRO A 40 6.04 1.85 3.46
CA PRO A 40 6.35 2.96 2.56
C PRO A 40 6.15 4.29 3.24
N SER A 41 6.85 5.30 2.74
CA SER A 41 6.53 6.66 3.13
C SER A 41 5.11 6.97 2.67
N LEU A 42 4.51 7.98 3.28
CA LEU A 42 3.18 8.38 2.88
C LEU A 42 3.15 8.78 1.42
N ARG A 43 4.20 9.45 0.94
CA ARG A 43 4.28 9.85 -0.46
C ARG A 43 4.32 8.64 -1.38
N LEU A 44 5.13 7.66 -1.05
CA LEU A 44 5.22 6.46 -1.88
C LEU A 44 3.89 5.72 -1.90
N ALA A 45 3.26 5.56 -0.75
CA ALA A 45 1.97 4.90 -0.67
C ALA A 45 0.94 5.61 -1.52
N HIS A 46 0.94 6.94 -1.46
CA HIS A 46 0.03 7.75 -2.27
C HIS A 46 0.29 7.56 -3.76
N ASP A 47 1.55 7.61 -4.16
CA ASP A 47 1.89 7.49 -5.58
C ASP A 47 1.53 6.13 -6.13
N VAL A 48 1.77 5.07 -5.35
CA VAL A 48 1.42 3.72 -5.77
C VAL A 48 -0.10 3.59 -5.91
N ALA A 49 -0.84 4.06 -4.92
CA ALA A 49 -2.30 3.98 -4.97
C ALA A 49 -2.85 4.75 -6.16
N LYS A 50 -2.32 5.95 -6.40
CA LYS A 50 -2.77 6.76 -7.52
C LYS A 50 -2.48 6.08 -8.85
N THR A 51 -1.28 5.52 -8.99
CA THR A 51 -0.89 4.82 -10.21
C THR A 51 -1.80 3.63 -10.47
N LEU A 52 -2.18 2.93 -9.41
CA LEU A 52 -3.01 1.76 -9.52
C LEU A 52 -4.51 2.09 -9.50
N ASN A 53 -4.84 3.37 -9.50
CA ASN A 53 -6.21 3.85 -9.58
C ASN A 53 -7.05 3.36 -8.41
N THR A 54 -6.50 3.47 -7.23
CA THR A 54 -7.17 3.03 -6.00
C THR A 54 -6.77 3.95 -4.86
N THR A 55 -7.14 3.60 -3.66
CA THR A 55 -6.83 4.39 -2.47
C THR A 55 -5.87 3.62 -1.57
N ILE A 56 -5.21 4.36 -0.68
CA ILE A 56 -4.31 3.73 0.28
C ILE A 56 -5.09 2.73 1.14
N ASP A 57 -6.30 3.10 1.55
CA ASP A 57 -7.10 2.25 2.41
C ASP A 57 -7.46 0.92 1.74
N GLU A 58 -7.68 0.94 0.44
CA GLU A 58 -8.01 -0.29 -0.27
C GLU A 58 -6.79 -1.11 -0.59
N LEU A 59 -5.65 -0.45 -0.74
CA LEU A 59 -4.44 -1.10 -1.19
C LEU A 59 -3.65 -1.73 -0.05
N PHE A 60 -3.62 -1.07 1.10
CA PHE A 60 -2.84 -1.51 2.26
C PHE A 60 -3.79 -1.94 3.37
N ILE A 61 -3.60 -3.18 3.83
CA ILE A 61 -4.48 -3.77 4.83
C ILE A 61 -3.61 -4.06 6.05
N PHE A 62 -3.98 -3.45 7.16
CA PHE A 62 -3.24 -3.64 8.40
C PHE A 62 -3.83 -4.82 9.14
N ASP A 63 -2.93 -5.68 9.61
CA ASP A 63 -3.33 -6.86 10.37
C ASP A 63 -3.60 -6.53 11.82
N ASP A 64 -3.33 -5.29 12.19
CA ASP A 64 -3.51 -4.88 13.55
C ASP A 64 -4.94 -5.13 13.96
N GLU A 65 -5.09 -5.44 15.22
CA GLU A 65 -6.39 -5.58 15.79
C GLU A 65 -7.22 -4.34 15.47
N PRO A 66 -8.37 -4.50 14.84
CA PRO A 66 -9.19 -3.33 14.56
C PRO A 66 -9.51 -2.65 15.87
N GLU A 67 -9.14 -1.40 15.95
CA GLU A 67 -9.43 -0.64 17.15
C GLU A 67 -10.91 -0.42 17.26
N THR A 68 -11.41 -0.60 18.46
CA THR A 68 -12.79 -0.29 18.67
C THR A 68 -12.95 1.21 18.68
N PRO A 69 -14.15 1.69 18.37
CA PRO A 69 -14.39 3.13 18.48
C PRO A 69 -14.09 3.67 19.84
N GLU A 70 -14.27 2.86 20.86
CA GLU A 70 -13.98 3.27 22.22
C GLU A 70 -12.52 3.59 22.42
N SER A 71 -11.64 2.80 21.84
CA SER A 71 -10.22 3.05 21.97
C SER A 71 -9.84 4.41 21.39
N ARG A 72 -10.43 4.74 20.27
CA ARG A 72 -10.13 6.01 19.64
C ARG A 72 -10.69 7.18 20.41
N VAL A 73 -11.87 7.01 20.93
CA VAL A 73 -12.50 8.06 21.73
C VAL A 73 -11.65 8.37 22.94
N VAL A 74 -11.14 7.34 23.59
CA VAL A 74 -10.29 7.55 24.76
C VAL A 74 -9.05 8.34 24.40
N LEU A 75 -8.48 8.06 23.22
CA LEU A 75 -7.29 8.78 22.83
C LEU A 75 -7.57 10.23 22.49
N VAL A 76 -8.75 10.52 22.05
CA VAL A 76 -9.13 11.87 21.70
C VAL A 76 -9.39 12.71 22.93
N ASP A 77 -9.92 12.11 23.93
CA ASP A 77 -10.22 12.82 25.15
C ASP A 77 -8.96 13.16 25.93
#